data_85d57a7675357bb7321d9514cb2c9762
#
_entry.id   85d57a7675357bb7321d9514cb2c9762
#
_cell.length_a   1.000
_cell.length_b   1.000
_cell.length_c   1.000
_cell.angle_alpha   90.00
_cell.angle_beta   90.00
_cell.angle_gamma   90.00
#
_symmetry.space_group_name_H-M   'P 1'
#
loop_
_entity.id
_entity.type
_entity.pdbx_description
1 polymer ?
#
loop_
_entity_poly.entity_id
_entity_poly.type
_entity_poly.pdbx_seq_one_letter_code
_entity_poly.pdbx_strand_id
1 'polypeptide(L)'
;PGPTSEQINSAENMSDVDRKEMIQGMVSSLSNRLANEGGTVNEWARLIRALGVLGETANASKIWIEAQTIFGRNSSDIEILREAARAAKVSQ
;
A
#
# COMPACT_ATOMS: atom_id res chain seq x y z
N PRO A 1 -6.67 18.21 28.44
CA PRO A 1 -6.37 17.54 27.20
C PRO A 1 -5.05 16.83 27.32
N GLY A 2 -5.07 15.61 26.95
CA GLY A 2 -3.89 14.80 27.08
C GLY A 2 -3.05 14.79 25.84
N PRO A 3 -1.96 14.04 25.86
CA PRO A 3 -1.08 13.88 24.72
C PRO A 3 -1.81 13.40 23.45
N THR A 4 -2.91 12.67 23.67
CA THR A 4 -3.67 12.11 22.56
C THR A 4 -4.20 13.18 21.61
N SER A 5 -4.71 14.29 22.16
CA SER A 5 -5.21 15.38 21.34
C SER A 5 -4.10 16.02 20.51
N GLU A 6 -2.94 16.19 21.12
CA GLU A 6 -1.79 16.75 20.42
C GLU A 6 -1.31 15.82 19.31
N GLN A 7 -1.32 14.52 19.58
CA GLN A 7 -0.92 13.54 18.58
C GLN A 7 -1.86 13.54 17.39
N ILE A 8 -3.16 13.64 17.62
CA ILE A 8 -4.15 13.71 16.55
C ILE A 8 -3.95 14.99 15.75
N ASN A 9 -3.78 16.11 16.42
CA ASN A 9 -3.56 17.39 15.75
C ASN A 9 -2.28 17.38 14.91
N SER A 10 -1.24 16.77 15.46
CA SER A 10 0.03 16.66 14.72
C SER A 10 -0.14 15.84 13.45
N ALA A 11 -0.88 14.74 13.52
CA ALA A 11 -1.13 13.91 12.35
C ALA A 11 -1.96 14.65 11.30
N GLU A 12 -2.98 15.39 11.75
CA GLU A 12 -3.83 16.14 10.83
C GLU A 12 -3.09 17.28 10.16
N ASN A 13 -2.12 17.87 10.87
CA ASN A 13 -1.36 19.00 10.38
C ASN A 13 -0.05 18.60 9.70
N MET A 14 0.15 17.31 9.54
CA MET A 14 1.35 16.80 8.87
C MET A 14 1.41 17.33 7.44
N SER A 15 2.57 17.80 7.03
CA SER A 15 2.75 18.28 5.66
C SER A 15 2.66 17.11 4.69
N ASP A 16 2.44 17.42 3.42
CA ASP A 16 2.40 16.40 2.37
C ASP A 16 3.72 15.64 2.30
N VAL A 17 4.84 16.34 2.49
CA VAL A 17 6.17 15.71 2.49
C VAL A 17 6.31 14.74 3.64
N ASP A 18 5.92 15.17 4.85
CA ASP A 18 6.02 14.30 6.03
C ASP A 18 5.13 13.07 5.89
N ARG A 19 3.93 13.28 5.36
CA ARG A 19 3.01 12.17 5.13
C ARG A 19 3.58 11.17 4.14
N LYS A 20 4.17 11.66 3.06
CA LYS A 20 4.79 10.78 2.06
C LYS A 20 5.95 10.01 2.65
N GLU A 21 6.77 10.65 3.48
CA GLU A 21 7.89 9.98 4.14
C GLU A 21 7.40 8.85 5.04
N MET A 22 6.31 9.10 5.77
CA MET A 22 5.72 8.08 6.62
C MET A 22 5.24 6.90 5.80
N ILE A 23 4.55 7.18 4.70
CA ILE A 23 4.05 6.14 3.80
C ILE A 23 5.20 5.39 3.16
N GLN A 24 6.28 6.07 2.77
CA GLN A 24 7.47 5.42 2.22
C GLN A 24 8.09 4.43 3.21
N GLY A 25 8.15 4.82 4.48
CA GLY A 25 8.64 3.93 5.53
C GLY A 25 7.79 2.69 5.66
N MET A 26 6.47 2.86 5.64
CA MET A 26 5.53 1.76 5.70
C MET A 26 5.69 0.85 4.48
N VAL A 27 5.82 1.44 3.29
CA VAL A 27 5.99 0.70 2.05
C VAL A 27 7.26 -0.15 2.09
N SER A 28 8.37 0.43 2.55
CA SER A 28 9.64 -0.30 2.64
C SER A 28 9.51 -1.50 3.57
N SER A 29 8.93 -1.30 4.75
CA SER A 29 8.76 -2.37 5.72
C SER A 29 7.83 -3.46 5.18
N LEU A 30 6.72 -3.06 4.60
CA LEU A 30 5.73 -4.01 4.09
C LEU A 30 6.29 -4.79 2.89
N SER A 31 6.99 -4.09 1.98
CA SER A 31 7.61 -4.73 0.82
C SER A 31 8.61 -5.79 1.24
N ASN A 32 9.47 -5.46 2.21
CA ASN A 32 10.45 -6.40 2.70
C ASN A 32 9.80 -7.62 3.34
N ARG A 33 8.78 -7.39 4.14
CA ARG A 33 8.09 -8.50 4.79
C ARG A 33 7.40 -9.40 3.77
N LEU A 34 6.70 -8.83 2.81
CA LEU A 34 6.00 -9.61 1.79
C LEU A 34 6.97 -10.38 0.89
N ALA A 35 8.13 -9.79 0.58
CA ALA A 35 9.13 -10.45 -0.24
C ALA A 35 9.78 -11.63 0.48
N ASN A 36 9.97 -11.51 1.78
CA ASN A 36 10.69 -12.52 2.57
C ASN A 36 9.75 -13.57 3.17
N GLU A 37 8.61 -13.17 3.63
CA GLU A 37 7.71 -14.03 4.39
C GLU A 37 6.34 -14.21 3.74
N GLY A 38 6.01 -13.34 2.79
CA GLY A 38 4.68 -13.31 2.21
C GLY A 38 3.69 -12.69 3.17
N GLY A 39 2.43 -12.72 2.81
CA GLY A 39 1.39 -12.14 3.63
C GLY A 39 0.01 -12.36 3.03
N THR A 40 -0.98 -11.75 3.64
CA THR A 40 -2.35 -11.88 3.19
C THR A 40 -2.61 -11.02 1.95
N VAL A 41 -3.68 -11.34 1.23
CA VAL A 41 -4.07 -10.55 0.07
C VAL A 41 -4.33 -9.09 0.46
N ASN A 42 -4.87 -8.86 1.65
CA ASN A 42 -5.14 -7.51 2.13
C ASN A 42 -3.85 -6.71 2.32
N GLU A 43 -2.77 -7.37 2.74
CA GLU A 43 -1.49 -6.71 2.89
C GLU A 43 -0.89 -6.34 1.53
N TRP A 44 -1.02 -7.22 0.55
CA TRP A 44 -0.60 -6.92 -0.82
C TRP A 44 -1.40 -5.76 -1.40
N ALA A 45 -2.71 -5.74 -1.16
CA ALA A 45 -3.57 -4.64 -1.61
C ALA A 45 -3.17 -3.32 -0.97
N ARG A 46 -2.85 -3.36 0.32
CA ARG A 46 -2.38 -2.17 1.04
C ARG A 46 -1.11 -1.61 0.43
N LEU A 47 -0.18 -2.48 0.08
CA LEU A 47 1.07 -2.06 -0.54
C LEU A 47 0.81 -1.39 -1.89
N ILE A 48 -0.05 -1.98 -2.70
CA ILE A 48 -0.39 -1.41 -4.00
C ILE A 48 -1.00 -0.01 -3.84
N ARG A 49 -1.94 0.13 -2.92
CA ARG A 49 -2.58 1.42 -2.67
C ARG A 49 -1.60 2.48 -2.18
N ALA A 50 -0.71 2.08 -1.27
CA ALA A 50 0.29 2.98 -0.73
C ALA A 50 1.24 3.48 -1.81
N LEU A 51 1.65 2.59 -2.71
CA LEU A 51 2.47 2.98 -3.85
C LEU A 51 1.73 3.97 -4.75
N GLY A 52 0.43 3.78 -4.90
CA GLY A 52 -0.40 4.73 -5.66
C GLY A 52 -0.43 6.10 -5.02
N VAL A 53 -0.54 6.17 -3.70
CA VAL A 53 -0.52 7.44 -2.98
C VAL A 53 0.80 8.17 -3.18
N LEU A 54 1.90 7.42 -3.24
CA LEU A 54 3.22 7.99 -3.49
C LEU A 54 3.45 8.38 -4.95
N GLY A 55 2.53 8.03 -5.84
CA GLY A 55 2.69 8.28 -7.26
C GLY A 55 3.63 7.30 -7.95
N GLU A 56 3.98 6.21 -7.28
CA GLU A 56 4.90 5.21 -7.83
C GLU A 56 4.13 4.11 -8.56
N THR A 57 3.48 4.51 -9.65
CA THR A 57 2.62 3.60 -10.41
C THR A 57 3.38 2.44 -11.04
N ALA A 58 4.62 2.66 -11.46
CA ALA A 58 5.43 1.58 -12.02
C ALA A 58 5.69 0.48 -10.97
N ASN A 59 5.99 0.88 -9.74
CA ASN A 59 6.20 -0.08 -8.66
C ASN A 59 4.89 -0.75 -8.27
N ALA A 60 3.80 0.01 -8.23
CA ALA A 60 2.47 -0.56 -7.95
C ALA A 60 2.12 -1.62 -8.99
N SER A 61 2.44 -1.36 -10.25
CA SER A 61 2.20 -2.31 -11.32
C SER A 61 2.98 -3.60 -11.14
N LYS A 62 4.25 -3.49 -10.76
CA LYS A 62 5.08 -4.68 -10.50
C LYS A 62 4.51 -5.53 -9.38
N ILE A 63 4.09 -4.88 -8.30
CA ILE A 63 3.51 -5.59 -7.15
C ILE A 63 2.18 -6.24 -7.56
N TRP A 64 1.37 -5.54 -8.35
CA TRP A 64 0.11 -6.08 -8.86
C TRP A 64 0.33 -7.36 -9.69
N ILE A 65 1.31 -7.33 -10.58
CA ILE A 65 1.65 -8.50 -11.40
C ILE A 65 2.10 -9.67 -10.53
N GLU A 66 2.95 -9.39 -9.56
CA GLU A 66 3.45 -10.42 -8.64
C GLU A 66 2.31 -11.01 -7.82
N ALA A 67 1.42 -10.16 -7.32
CA ALA A 67 0.27 -10.60 -6.55
C ALA A 67 -0.66 -11.48 -7.38
N GLN A 68 -0.84 -11.17 -8.65
CA GLN A 68 -1.65 -12.00 -9.56
C GLN A 68 -1.07 -13.41 -9.66
N THR A 69 0.24 -13.51 -9.68
CA THR A 69 0.89 -14.81 -9.74
C THR A 69 0.63 -15.61 -8.47
N ILE A 70 0.67 -14.94 -7.31
CA ILE A 70 0.50 -15.60 -6.02
C ILE A 70 -0.96 -15.98 -5.77
N PHE A 71 -1.89 -15.06 -6.05
CA PHE A 71 -3.30 -15.22 -5.70
C PHE A 71 -4.20 -15.50 -6.90
N GLY A 72 -3.61 -15.82 -8.04
CA GLY A 72 -4.36 -15.91 -9.30
C GLY A 72 -5.45 -16.97 -9.34
N ARG A 73 -5.40 -17.95 -8.45
CA ARG A 73 -6.40 -19.02 -8.42
C ARG A 73 -7.63 -18.67 -7.61
N ASN A 74 -7.58 -17.57 -6.88
CA ASN A 74 -8.68 -17.16 -6.02
C ASN A 74 -9.32 -15.90 -6.58
N SER A 75 -10.53 -16.03 -7.14
CA SER A 75 -11.17 -14.89 -7.79
C SER A 75 -11.53 -13.77 -6.82
N SER A 76 -11.85 -14.12 -5.58
CA SER A 76 -12.13 -13.10 -4.56
C SER A 76 -10.90 -12.28 -4.23
N ASP A 77 -9.76 -12.95 -4.11
CA ASP A 77 -8.50 -12.26 -3.83
C ASP A 77 -8.10 -11.37 -4.98
N ILE A 78 -8.27 -11.86 -6.21
CA ILE A 78 -7.95 -11.08 -7.41
C ILE A 78 -8.80 -9.82 -7.48
N GLU A 79 -10.08 -9.89 -7.08
CA GLU A 79 -10.94 -8.70 -7.06
C GLU A 79 -10.44 -7.66 -6.07
N ILE A 80 -10.01 -8.09 -4.88
CA ILE A 80 -9.45 -7.19 -3.89
C ILE A 80 -8.22 -6.48 -4.44
N LEU A 81 -7.35 -7.24 -5.09
CA LEU A 81 -6.11 -6.70 -5.67
C LEU A 81 -6.42 -5.77 -6.85
N ARG A 82 -7.40 -6.13 -7.66
CA ARG A 82 -7.78 -5.31 -8.81
C ARG A 82 -8.30 -3.94 -8.37
N GLU A 83 -9.10 -3.91 -7.30
CA GLU A 83 -9.57 -2.66 -6.77
C GLU A 83 -8.44 -1.80 -6.24
N ALA A 84 -7.47 -2.42 -5.58
CA ALA A 84 -6.29 -1.71 -5.12
C ALA A 84 -5.50 -1.14 -6.29
N ALA A 85 -5.36 -1.91 -7.36
CA ALA A 85 -4.66 -1.47 -8.57
C ALA A 85 -5.38 -0.29 -9.23
N ARG A 86 -6.69 -0.32 -9.27
CA ARG A 86 -7.47 0.80 -9.80
C ARG A 86 -7.27 2.06 -8.95
N ALA A 87 -7.29 1.91 -7.63
CA ALA A 87 -7.06 3.03 -6.73
C ALA A 87 -5.67 3.61 -6.93
N ALA A 88 -4.70 2.79 -7.26
CA ALA A 88 -3.33 3.20 -7.53
C ALA A 88 -3.12 3.67 -8.97
N LYS A 89 -4.17 3.65 -9.79
CA LYS A 89 -4.13 4.05 -11.20
C LYS A 89 -3.19 3.20 -12.03
N VAL A 90 -3.12 1.93 -11.69
CA VAL A 90 -2.32 0.97 -12.44
C VAL A 90 -3.13 0.49 -13.63
N SER A 91 -2.52 0.54 -14.81
CA SER A 91 -3.11 -0.03 -16.01
C SER A 91 -2.96 -1.54 -16.00
N GLN A 92 -3.94 -2.19 -16.55
CA GLN A 92 -3.88 -3.65 -16.69
C GLN A 92 -3.30 -4.07 -18.00
#